data_3ee01aa81d885d546d1cbf25ee29bab0
#
_entry.id   3ee01aa81d885d546d1cbf25ee29bab0
#
_cell.length_a   1.000
_cell.length_b   1.000
_cell.length_c   1.000
_cell.angle_alpha   90.00
_cell.angle_beta   90.00
_cell.angle_gamma   90.00
#
_symmetry.space_group_name_H-M   'P 1'
#
loop_
_entity.id
_entity.type
_entity.pdbx_description
1 polymer ?
#
loop_
_entity_poly.entity_id
_entity_poly.type
_entity_poly.pdbx_seq_one_letter_code
_entity_poly.pdbx_strand_id
1 'polypeptide(L)'
;MSLDYQTQPLLAHLDWLFLQHKVSELSQKFEVEVQALVMMDTHVHLLGASFGPNENYFCDDLQHAILYTQKGDNLSEPILNYSQYLNTYKYIYRNPVEAGLCNRAEDYIYSSLRSLLGMAALSCEIHDQLGLIQNPLQILKWLNMNIDYKVSQMKLLRPRLFENAKN
;
A
#
# COMPACT_ATOMS: atom_id res chain seq x y z
N MET A 1 -1.03 6.31 6.81
CA MET A 1 -1.42 7.09 5.62
C MET A 1 -1.86 6.13 4.52
N SER A 2 -3.01 6.35 3.92
CA SER A 2 -3.48 5.68 2.71
C SER A 2 -3.70 6.72 1.62
N LEU A 3 -3.30 6.42 0.41
CA LEU A 3 -3.42 7.29 -0.76
C LEU A 3 -4.14 6.56 -1.87
N ASP A 4 -5.24 7.13 -2.33
CA ASP A 4 -6.00 6.69 -3.49
C ASP A 4 -5.99 7.81 -4.53
N TYR A 5 -5.34 7.55 -5.66
CA TYR A 5 -5.33 8.47 -6.79
C TYR A 5 -6.31 7.97 -7.85
N GLN A 6 -7.44 8.63 -8.01
CA GLN A 6 -8.35 8.38 -9.12
C GLN A 6 -8.00 9.30 -10.28
N THR A 7 -7.55 8.72 -11.38
CA THR A 7 -7.33 9.44 -12.64
C THR A 7 -8.02 8.72 -13.79
N GLN A 8 -8.45 9.44 -14.80
CA GLN A 8 -8.86 8.84 -16.07
C GLN A 8 -7.66 8.13 -16.72
N PRO A 9 -7.80 7.31 -17.77
CA PRO A 9 -6.85 6.27 -18.26
C PRO A 9 -5.42 6.72 -18.55
N LEU A 10 -4.94 7.73 -17.87
CA LEU A 10 -3.58 8.28 -17.95
C LEU A 10 -2.52 7.35 -17.36
N LEU A 11 -2.89 6.42 -16.48
CA LEU A 11 -1.94 5.44 -15.93
C LEU A 11 -1.55 4.36 -16.96
N ALA A 12 -2.23 4.28 -18.11
CA ALA A 12 -1.80 3.43 -19.23
C ALA A 12 -0.39 3.75 -19.72
N HIS A 13 0.15 4.93 -19.38
CA HIS A 13 1.51 5.36 -19.73
C HIS A 13 2.46 5.36 -18.52
N LEU A 14 1.95 5.10 -17.30
CA LEU A 14 2.80 5.02 -16.13
C LEU A 14 3.44 3.64 -16.07
N ASP A 15 4.75 3.61 -16.25
CA ASP A 15 5.52 2.40 -16.06
C ASP A 15 5.58 2.04 -14.57
N TRP A 16 5.30 0.79 -14.24
CA TRP A 16 5.45 0.25 -12.90
C TRP A 16 6.84 0.49 -12.31
N LEU A 17 7.87 0.36 -13.15
CA LEU A 17 9.25 0.62 -12.73
C LEU A 17 9.49 2.09 -12.41
N PHE A 18 8.93 3.00 -13.21
CA PHE A 18 9.00 4.44 -12.91
C PHE A 18 8.34 4.78 -11.57
N LEU A 19 7.13 4.23 -11.32
CA LEU A 19 6.45 4.43 -10.04
C LEU A 19 7.29 3.94 -8.86
N GLN A 20 7.87 2.74 -8.96
CA GLN A 20 8.74 2.20 -7.92
C GLN A 20 9.94 3.12 -7.63
N HIS A 21 10.60 3.62 -8.67
CA HIS A 21 11.74 4.54 -8.51
C HIS A 21 11.31 5.84 -7.85
N LYS A 22 10.18 6.41 -8.25
CA LYS A 22 9.67 7.64 -7.64
C LYS A 22 9.27 7.44 -6.18
N VAL A 23 8.60 6.36 -5.87
CA VAL A 23 8.26 6.01 -4.48
C VAL A 23 9.54 5.81 -3.67
N SER A 24 10.56 5.13 -4.19
CA SER A 24 11.85 4.95 -3.51
C SER A 24 12.57 6.27 -3.25
N GLU A 25 12.66 7.14 -4.26
CA GLU A 25 13.27 8.46 -4.14
C GLU A 25 12.59 9.32 -3.06
N LEU A 26 11.25 9.40 -3.14
CA LEU A 26 10.48 10.25 -2.24
C LEU A 26 10.39 9.67 -0.82
N SER A 27 10.32 8.34 -0.66
CA SER A 27 10.33 7.70 0.65
C SER A 27 11.62 7.99 1.41
N GLN A 28 12.76 7.98 0.72
CA GLN A 28 14.04 8.36 1.32
C GLN A 28 14.11 9.86 1.63
N LYS A 29 13.64 10.72 0.71
CA LYS A 29 13.65 12.18 0.87
C LYS A 29 12.80 12.64 2.07
N PHE A 30 11.66 12.03 2.28
CA PHE A 30 10.69 12.45 3.30
C PHE A 30 10.60 11.51 4.51
N GLU A 31 11.48 10.51 4.59
CA GLU A 31 11.52 9.52 5.68
C GLU A 31 10.17 8.82 5.87
N VAL A 32 9.57 8.37 4.75
CA VAL A 32 8.31 7.62 4.74
C VAL A 32 8.58 6.13 4.59
N GLU A 33 8.12 5.33 5.55
CA GLU A 33 8.14 3.87 5.47
C GLU A 33 6.97 3.38 4.62
N VAL A 34 7.24 2.92 3.41
CA VAL A 34 6.21 2.33 2.54
C VAL A 34 5.91 0.91 2.98
N GLN A 35 4.63 0.59 3.21
CA GLN A 35 4.18 -0.71 3.74
C GLN A 35 3.36 -1.51 2.74
N ALA A 36 2.67 -0.84 1.81
CA ALA A 36 2.00 -1.46 0.68
C ALA A 36 1.97 -0.50 -0.51
N LEU A 37 2.09 -1.04 -1.72
CA LEU A 37 1.99 -0.31 -2.97
C LEU A 37 1.31 -1.19 -4.02
N VAL A 38 0.25 -0.67 -4.63
CA VAL A 38 -0.48 -1.31 -5.74
C VAL A 38 -0.80 -0.27 -6.79
N MET A 39 -0.45 -0.54 -8.05
CA MET A 39 -0.80 0.30 -9.19
C MET A 39 -1.96 -0.35 -9.95
N MET A 40 -3.10 0.34 -10.00
CA MET A 40 -4.26 -0.03 -10.81
C MET A 40 -4.24 0.73 -12.15
N ASP A 41 -5.12 0.39 -13.08
CA ASP A 41 -5.19 1.06 -14.39
C ASP A 41 -5.54 2.56 -14.28
N THR A 42 -6.27 2.95 -13.24
CA THR A 42 -6.78 4.32 -13.06
C THR A 42 -6.25 5.02 -11.82
N HIS A 43 -5.62 4.33 -10.89
CA HIS A 43 -5.17 4.89 -9.62
C HIS A 43 -4.07 4.06 -8.97
N VAL A 44 -3.40 4.67 -7.99
CA VAL A 44 -2.36 4.04 -7.18
C VAL A 44 -2.82 4.02 -5.73
N HIS A 45 -2.69 2.87 -5.09
CA HIS A 45 -2.87 2.72 -3.65
C HIS A 45 -1.51 2.63 -2.97
N LEU A 46 -1.30 3.43 -1.94
CA LEU A 46 -0.10 3.39 -1.12
C LEU A 46 -0.48 3.44 0.36
N LEU A 47 0.13 2.57 1.16
CA LEU A 47 0.10 2.61 2.62
C LEU A 47 1.50 2.92 3.12
N GLY A 48 1.63 3.93 3.96
CA GLY A 48 2.91 4.30 4.52
C GLY A 48 2.78 4.90 5.91
N ALA A 49 3.92 5.03 6.59
CA ALA A 49 4.06 5.72 7.86
C ALA A 49 5.21 6.71 7.80
N SER A 50 5.04 7.88 8.42
CA SER A 50 6.11 8.87 8.60
C SER A 50 6.14 9.38 10.03
N PHE A 51 7.28 9.91 10.42
CA PHE A 51 7.44 10.61 11.70
C PHE A 51 7.36 12.12 11.44
N GLY A 52 6.16 12.70 11.62
CA GLY A 52 5.95 14.14 11.47
C GLY A 52 5.16 14.55 10.22
N PRO A 53 5.23 15.83 9.80
CA PRO A 53 4.39 16.38 8.72
C PRO A 53 4.85 16.01 7.30
N ASN A 54 5.88 15.19 7.18
CA ASN A 54 6.50 14.86 5.89
C ASN A 54 5.59 14.08 4.95
N GLU A 55 4.55 13.43 5.47
CA GLU A 55 3.56 12.70 4.68
C GLU A 55 2.87 13.57 3.63
N ASN A 56 2.54 14.83 3.96
CA ASN A 56 1.88 15.73 3.02
C ASN A 56 2.81 16.09 1.85
N TYR A 57 4.07 16.39 2.15
CA TYR A 57 5.08 16.69 1.11
C TYR A 57 5.37 15.47 0.23
N PHE A 58 5.44 14.30 0.83
CA PHE A 58 5.57 13.04 0.08
C PHE A 58 4.39 12.84 -0.88
N CYS A 59 3.17 13.02 -0.38
CA CYS A 59 1.95 12.87 -1.17
C CYS A 59 1.90 13.86 -2.33
N ASP A 60 2.20 15.14 -2.07
CA ASP A 60 2.17 16.19 -3.07
C ASP A 60 3.22 15.95 -4.17
N ASP A 61 4.47 15.63 -3.79
CA ASP A 61 5.55 15.36 -4.74
C ASP A 61 5.26 14.07 -5.55
N LEU A 62 4.71 13.02 -4.93
CA LEU A 62 4.34 11.80 -5.62
C LEU A 62 3.20 12.06 -6.60
N GLN A 63 2.20 12.82 -6.19
CA GLN A 63 1.10 13.22 -7.07
C GLN A 63 1.60 13.99 -8.27
N HIS A 64 2.46 15.00 -8.08
CA HIS A 64 3.03 15.75 -9.17
C HIS A 64 3.86 14.88 -10.13
N ALA A 65 4.55 13.88 -9.62
CA ALA A 65 5.33 12.95 -10.45
C ALA A 65 4.45 12.02 -11.29
N ILE A 66 3.30 11.58 -10.76
CA ILE A 66 2.37 10.68 -11.43
C ILE A 66 1.44 11.43 -12.39
N LEU A 67 0.99 12.62 -11.99
CA LEU A 67 -0.01 13.40 -12.69
C LEU A 67 0.63 14.56 -13.46
N TYR A 68 1.43 14.27 -14.47
CA TYR A 68 2.16 15.30 -15.25
C TYR A 68 1.26 16.41 -15.84
N THR A 69 -0.07 16.28 -15.82
CA THR A 69 -1.00 17.21 -16.49
C THR A 69 -2.35 17.46 -15.81
N GLN A 70 -2.74 16.79 -14.74
CA GLN A 70 -4.07 17.00 -14.14
C GLN A 70 -4.03 16.99 -12.60
N LYS A 71 -4.75 17.96 -11.98
CA LYS A 71 -5.09 17.91 -10.56
C LYS A 71 -6.04 16.73 -10.32
N GLY A 72 -5.51 15.59 -9.86
CA GLY A 72 -6.32 14.55 -9.26
C GLY A 72 -6.58 14.91 -7.79
N ASP A 73 -7.72 14.51 -7.26
CA ASP A 73 -7.98 14.66 -5.83
C ASP A 73 -7.13 13.65 -5.07
N ASN A 74 -6.25 14.17 -4.24
CA ASN A 74 -5.48 13.37 -3.30
C ASN A 74 -6.39 13.00 -2.13
N LEU A 75 -6.73 11.73 -2.00
CA LEU A 75 -7.41 11.22 -0.82
C LEU A 75 -6.37 10.61 0.12
N SER A 76 -5.68 11.45 0.87
CA SER A 76 -4.84 10.99 1.98
C SER A 76 -5.67 10.94 3.25
N GLU A 77 -5.83 9.76 3.82
CA GLU A 77 -6.55 9.56 5.08
C GLU A 77 -5.60 9.05 6.18
N PRO A 78 -5.61 9.69 7.37
CA PRO A 78 -4.83 9.20 8.50
C PRO A 78 -5.41 7.89 9.02
N ILE A 79 -4.55 6.96 9.38
CA ILE A 79 -4.93 5.70 10.02
C ILE A 79 -4.79 5.83 11.52
N LEU A 80 -5.91 5.81 12.23
CA LEU A 80 -6.00 6.16 13.64
C LEU A 80 -5.87 4.96 14.60
N ASN A 81 -6.04 3.73 14.08
CA ASN A 81 -6.00 2.54 14.91
C ASN A 81 -5.64 1.28 14.11
N TYR A 82 -5.28 0.23 14.87
CA TYR A 82 -4.85 -1.04 14.28
C TYR A 82 -5.92 -1.74 13.43
N SER A 83 -7.18 -1.66 13.80
CA SER A 83 -8.27 -2.26 13.02
C SER A 83 -8.42 -1.58 11.66
N GLN A 84 -8.34 -0.25 11.63
CA GLN A 84 -8.34 0.53 10.40
C GLN A 84 -7.12 0.19 9.55
N TYR A 85 -5.93 0.07 10.18
CA TYR A 85 -4.71 -0.34 9.50
C TYR A 85 -4.87 -1.69 8.78
N LEU A 86 -5.36 -2.72 9.48
CA LEU A 86 -5.58 -4.04 8.88
C LEU A 86 -6.59 -3.99 7.73
N ASN A 87 -7.67 -3.25 7.90
CA ASN A 87 -8.68 -3.10 6.85
C ASN A 87 -8.09 -2.41 5.61
N THR A 88 -7.32 -1.34 5.80
CA THR A 88 -6.68 -0.61 4.70
C THR A 88 -5.63 -1.48 4.00
N TYR A 89 -4.78 -2.18 4.76
CA TYR A 89 -3.78 -3.11 4.20
C TYR A 89 -4.45 -4.18 3.33
N LYS A 90 -5.51 -4.79 3.85
CA LYS A 90 -6.30 -5.79 3.12
C LYS A 90 -6.97 -5.19 1.90
N TYR A 91 -7.59 -4.02 2.03
CA TYR A 91 -8.24 -3.32 0.93
C TYR A 91 -7.28 -3.07 -0.22
N ILE A 92 -6.09 -2.52 0.06
CA ILE A 92 -5.10 -2.22 -0.96
C ILE A 92 -4.72 -3.46 -1.78
N TYR A 93 -4.36 -4.55 -1.12
CA TYR A 93 -3.95 -5.76 -1.85
C TYR A 93 -5.10 -6.54 -2.49
N ARG A 94 -6.33 -6.37 -2.00
CA ARG A 94 -7.51 -6.98 -2.61
C ARG A 94 -8.14 -6.16 -3.74
N ASN A 95 -7.80 -4.90 -3.89
CA ASN A 95 -8.39 -4.04 -4.90
C ASN A 95 -8.34 -4.66 -6.32
N PRO A 96 -7.20 -5.24 -6.79
CA PRO A 96 -7.16 -5.92 -8.08
C PRO A 96 -8.11 -7.12 -8.18
N VAL A 97 -8.32 -7.85 -7.08
CA VAL A 97 -9.26 -9.00 -7.04
C VAL A 97 -10.70 -8.49 -7.13
N GLU A 98 -11.04 -7.47 -6.36
CA GLU A 98 -12.38 -6.85 -6.38
C GLU A 98 -12.70 -6.20 -7.75
N ALA A 99 -11.66 -5.70 -8.44
CA ALA A 99 -11.79 -5.18 -9.81
C ALA A 99 -11.80 -6.29 -10.89
N GLY A 100 -11.67 -7.57 -10.51
CA GLY A 100 -11.67 -8.70 -11.46
C GLY A 100 -10.41 -8.83 -12.31
N LEU A 101 -9.30 -8.16 -11.93
CA LEU A 101 -8.04 -8.19 -12.67
C LEU A 101 -7.20 -9.45 -12.38
N CYS A 102 -7.47 -10.13 -11.25
CA CYS A 102 -6.86 -11.38 -10.86
C CYS A 102 -7.77 -12.17 -9.91
N ASN A 103 -7.46 -13.44 -9.67
CA ASN A 103 -8.25 -14.29 -8.78
C ASN A 103 -7.78 -14.21 -7.32
N ARG A 104 -6.50 -13.92 -7.09
CA ARG A 104 -5.87 -13.85 -5.78
C ARG A 104 -4.97 -12.63 -5.70
N ALA A 105 -4.82 -12.06 -4.49
CA ALA A 105 -4.05 -10.85 -4.28
C ALA A 105 -2.58 -10.98 -4.74
N GLU A 106 -1.96 -12.13 -4.52
CA GLU A 106 -0.58 -12.43 -4.91
C GLU A 106 -0.38 -12.64 -6.43
N ASP A 107 -1.44 -12.81 -7.20
CA ASP A 107 -1.36 -12.99 -8.66
C ASP A 107 -1.19 -11.65 -9.39
N TYR A 108 -1.54 -10.53 -8.74
CA TYR A 108 -1.45 -9.22 -9.39
C TYR A 108 -0.01 -8.73 -9.53
N ILE A 109 0.42 -8.49 -10.77
CA ILE A 109 1.84 -8.23 -11.08
C ILE A 109 2.32 -6.83 -10.66
N TYR A 110 1.42 -5.83 -10.60
CA TYR A 110 1.73 -4.44 -10.22
C TYR A 110 1.47 -4.20 -8.73
N SER A 111 2.00 -5.10 -7.89
CA SER A 111 1.79 -5.12 -6.45
C SER A 111 3.08 -5.41 -5.69
N SER A 112 3.36 -4.65 -4.64
CA SER A 112 4.47 -4.90 -3.72
C SER A 112 4.32 -6.20 -2.92
N LEU A 113 3.12 -6.81 -2.85
CA LEU A 113 2.90 -8.10 -2.22
C LEU A 113 3.80 -9.19 -2.80
N ARG A 114 4.02 -9.17 -4.12
CA ARG A 114 4.86 -10.15 -4.80
C ARG A 114 6.32 -10.04 -4.39
N SER A 115 6.82 -8.85 -4.10
CA SER A 115 8.19 -8.69 -3.62
C SER A 115 8.35 -9.18 -2.19
N LEU A 116 7.37 -8.93 -1.31
CA LEU A 116 7.34 -9.48 0.04
C LEU A 116 7.32 -11.01 0.06
N LEU A 117 6.74 -11.63 -0.97
CA LEU A 117 6.71 -13.09 -1.15
C LEU A 117 7.94 -13.64 -1.88
N GLY A 118 8.91 -12.79 -2.25
CA GLY A 118 10.08 -13.20 -3.03
C GLY A 118 9.77 -13.60 -4.48
N MET A 119 8.60 -13.24 -5.02
CA MET A 119 8.14 -13.60 -6.37
C MET A 119 8.53 -12.58 -7.43
N ALA A 120 8.95 -11.37 -7.02
CA ALA A 120 9.37 -10.29 -7.91
C ALA A 120 10.37 -9.38 -7.21
N ALA A 121 11.29 -8.80 -7.98
CA ALA A 121 12.13 -7.70 -7.48
C ALA A 121 11.31 -6.40 -7.44
N LEU A 122 11.59 -5.54 -6.46
CA LEU A 122 11.01 -4.22 -6.33
C LEU A 122 12.13 -3.20 -6.11
N SER A 123 12.06 -2.03 -6.75
CA SER A 123 13.08 -0.98 -6.61
C SER A 123 12.88 -0.11 -5.36
N CYS A 124 11.73 -0.17 -4.72
CA CYS A 124 11.46 0.51 -3.45
C CYS A 124 11.42 -0.51 -2.30
N GLU A 125 11.90 -0.09 -1.13
CA GLU A 125 11.82 -0.88 0.09
C GLU A 125 10.36 -0.92 0.59
N ILE A 126 9.92 -2.11 1.01
CA ILE A 126 8.60 -2.30 1.61
C ILE A 126 8.80 -2.83 3.04
N HIS A 127 8.29 -2.08 4.00
CA HIS A 127 8.35 -2.43 5.41
C HIS A 127 7.27 -3.45 5.76
N ASP A 128 7.67 -4.68 6.06
CA ASP A 128 6.77 -5.79 6.39
C ASP A 128 6.25 -5.71 7.84
N GLN A 129 5.35 -4.77 8.08
CA GLN A 129 4.79 -4.51 9.42
C GLN A 129 3.93 -5.67 9.97
N LEU A 130 3.37 -6.50 9.10
CA LEU A 130 2.53 -7.64 9.50
C LEU A 130 3.31 -8.95 9.61
N GLY A 131 4.60 -8.96 9.27
CA GLY A 131 5.40 -10.18 9.27
C GLY A 131 4.95 -11.20 8.22
N LEU A 132 4.54 -10.72 7.05
CA LEU A 132 4.10 -11.57 5.93
C LEU A 132 5.19 -12.56 5.53
N ILE A 133 6.44 -12.11 5.52
CA ILE A 133 7.60 -12.95 5.20
C ILE A 133 7.72 -14.11 6.21
N GLN A 134 7.37 -13.88 7.48
CA GLN A 134 7.45 -14.89 8.54
C GLN A 134 6.25 -15.84 8.53
N ASN A 135 5.06 -15.35 8.13
CA ASN A 135 3.81 -16.09 8.16
C ASN A 135 3.01 -15.98 6.85
N PRO A 136 3.60 -16.30 5.68
CA PRO A 136 3.00 -15.99 4.39
C PRO A 136 1.66 -16.70 4.18
N LEU A 137 1.53 -17.97 4.57
CA LEU A 137 0.31 -18.74 4.36
C LEU A 137 -0.87 -18.18 5.15
N GLN A 138 -0.64 -17.74 6.39
CA GLN A 138 -1.70 -17.18 7.23
C GLN A 138 -2.18 -15.84 6.68
N ILE A 139 -1.25 -14.97 6.28
CA ILE A 139 -1.58 -13.64 5.77
C ILE A 139 -2.24 -13.74 4.40
N LEU A 140 -1.74 -14.58 3.48
CA LEU A 140 -2.37 -14.81 2.19
C LEU A 140 -3.78 -15.40 2.33
N LYS A 141 -3.97 -16.36 3.24
CA LYS A 141 -5.30 -16.86 3.55
C LYS A 141 -6.23 -15.74 3.97
N TRP A 142 -5.79 -14.86 4.88
CA TRP A 142 -6.57 -13.73 5.34
C TRP A 142 -6.82 -12.70 4.22
N LEU A 143 -5.82 -12.36 3.42
CA LEU A 143 -5.98 -11.43 2.29
C LEU A 143 -7.01 -11.95 1.29
N ASN A 144 -7.02 -13.25 0.98
CA ASN A 144 -7.91 -13.86 0.00
C ASN A 144 -9.30 -14.25 0.55
N MET A 145 -9.56 -14.08 1.84
CA MET A 145 -10.90 -14.24 2.40
C MET A 145 -11.79 -13.03 2.06
N ASN A 146 -13.09 -13.28 1.82
CA ASN A 146 -14.06 -12.20 1.60
C ASN A 146 -14.09 -11.20 2.78
N ILE A 147 -14.40 -9.94 2.49
CA ILE A 147 -14.34 -8.79 3.42
C ILE A 147 -15.18 -8.98 4.69
N ASP A 148 -16.22 -9.83 4.65
CA ASP A 148 -17.12 -10.10 5.78
C ASP A 148 -16.50 -10.87 6.95
N TYR A 149 -15.21 -11.28 6.83
CA TYR A 149 -14.54 -11.99 7.91
C TYR A 149 -14.03 -10.99 8.96
N LYS A 150 -14.71 -10.97 10.12
CA LYS A 150 -14.40 -10.05 11.22
C LYS A 150 -12.92 -10.11 11.60
N VAL A 151 -12.28 -8.95 11.61
CA VAL A 151 -10.90 -8.68 12.07
C VAL A 151 -10.59 -9.24 13.47
N SER A 152 -11.62 -9.64 14.24
CA SER A 152 -11.54 -10.19 15.59
C SER A 152 -10.68 -11.45 15.76
N GLN A 153 -10.34 -12.15 14.68
CA GLN A 153 -9.48 -13.35 14.74
C GLN A 153 -7.99 -13.06 14.52
N MET A 154 -7.59 -11.84 14.15
CA MET A 154 -6.18 -11.48 13.94
C MET A 154 -5.50 -10.92 15.20
N LYS A 155 -5.85 -11.40 16.38
CA LYS A 155 -5.20 -11.01 17.66
C LYS A 155 -3.68 -11.28 17.72
N LEU A 156 -3.12 -11.98 16.74
CA LEU A 156 -1.72 -12.46 16.76
C LEU A 156 -0.71 -11.54 16.06
N LEU A 157 -1.15 -10.51 15.35
CA LEU A 157 -0.26 -9.66 14.55
C LEU A 157 -0.42 -8.18 14.98
N ARG A 158 0.10 -7.81 16.16
CA ARG A 158 0.23 -6.40 16.53
C ARG A 158 1.55 -5.85 15.99
N PRO A 159 1.54 -4.89 15.06
CA PRO A 159 2.74 -4.17 14.68
C PRO A 159 3.24 -3.33 15.87
N ARG A 160 4.56 -3.23 16.01
CA ARG A 160 5.24 -2.43 17.06
C ARG A 160 4.82 -0.96 17.09
N LEU A 161 4.34 -0.42 15.98
CA LEU A 161 3.87 0.97 15.85
C LEU A 161 2.70 1.33 16.79
N PHE A 162 1.90 0.34 17.24
CA PHE A 162 0.74 0.59 18.12
C PHE A 162 1.00 0.24 19.59
N GLU A 163 2.20 -0.23 19.93
CA GLU A 163 2.56 -0.54 21.33
C GLU A 163 2.93 0.72 22.11
N ASN A 164 3.43 1.77 21.45
CA ASN A 164 3.90 3.01 22.08
C ASN A 164 2.84 4.10 22.25
N ALA A 165 1.59 3.87 21.85
CA ALA A 165 0.50 4.85 21.96
C ALA A 165 -0.23 4.83 23.32
N LYS A 166 0.34 4.16 24.34
CA LYS A 166 -0.26 4.04 25.70
C LYS A 166 0.61 4.62 26.82
N ASN A 167 1.53 5.55 26.51
CA ASN A 167 2.23 6.31 27.57
C ASN A 167 1.93 7.80 27.43
#